data_26e97d36ff537a8d43d52c04321ebb26
#
_entry.id   26e97d36ff537a8d43d52c04321ebb26
#
_cell.length_a   1.000
_cell.length_b   1.000
_cell.length_c   1.000
_cell.angle_alpha   90.00
_cell.angle_beta   90.00
_cell.angle_gamma   90.00
#
_symmetry.space_group_name_H-M   'P 1'
#
loop_
_entity.id
_entity.type
_entity.pdbx_description
1 polymer ?
#
loop_
_entity_poly.entity_id
_entity_poly.type
_entity_poly.pdbx_seq_one_letter_code
_entity_poly.pdbx_strand_id
1 'polypeptide(L)' 'SATPAPTATPNKLTASYRVENGKRQYRRWNRTRGYWVDPYWIDVPGT' A
#
# COMPACT_ATOMS: atom_id res chain seq x y z
N SER A 1 -4.15 -20.94 -22.16
CA SER A 1 -2.99 -21.05 -21.32
C SER A 1 -2.78 -19.75 -20.55
N ALA A 2 -2.45 -19.91 -19.32
CA ALA A 2 -2.28 -18.77 -18.46
C ALA A 2 -1.05 -17.97 -18.88
N THR A 3 -1.21 -16.69 -18.92
CA THR A 3 -0.07 -15.83 -19.10
C THR A 3 0.80 -15.98 -17.85
N PRO A 4 2.06 -16.30 -18.03
CA PRO A 4 2.93 -16.39 -16.87
C PRO A 4 2.92 -15.07 -16.13
N ALA A 5 2.83 -15.17 -14.83
CA ALA A 5 2.92 -13.98 -14.01
C ALA A 5 4.20 -13.25 -14.38
N PRO A 6 4.14 -11.94 -14.53
CA PRO A 6 5.35 -11.21 -14.81
C PRO A 6 6.34 -11.49 -13.71
N THR A 7 7.51 -11.93 -14.10
CA THR A 7 8.60 -12.10 -13.16
C THR A 7 9.11 -10.74 -12.78
N ALA A 8 8.20 -9.89 -12.45
CA ALA A 8 8.61 -8.58 -12.03
C ALA A 8 9.36 -8.71 -10.73
N THR A 9 10.36 -7.91 -10.59
CA THR A 9 11.01 -7.76 -9.32
C THR A 9 9.95 -7.53 -8.27
N PRO A 10 9.89 -8.36 -7.24
CA PRO A 10 8.87 -8.16 -6.22
C PRO A 10 9.01 -6.78 -5.61
N ASN A 11 7.94 -6.02 -5.67
CA ASN A 11 7.92 -4.71 -5.06
C ASN A 11 7.83 -4.88 -3.56
N LYS A 12 8.72 -4.19 -2.86
CA LYS A 12 8.69 -4.20 -1.41
C LYS A 12 7.83 -3.04 -0.94
N LEU A 13 6.75 -3.36 -0.28
CA LEU A 13 5.82 -2.36 0.20
C LEU A 13 5.95 -2.20 1.70
N THR A 14 5.89 -0.97 2.14
CA THR A 14 5.87 -0.64 3.56
C THR A 14 4.56 0.08 3.85
N ALA A 15 3.85 -0.36 4.88
CA ALA A 15 2.62 0.27 5.27
C ALA A 15 2.86 1.23 6.42
N SER A 16 2.28 2.41 6.30
CA SER A 16 2.27 3.40 7.38
C SER A 16 0.86 3.51 7.91
N TYR A 17 0.72 3.68 9.21
CA TYR A 17 -0.57 3.76 9.86
C TYR A 17 -0.67 5.04 10.66
N ARG A 18 -1.87 5.57 10.77
CA ARG A 18 -2.15 6.72 11.61
C ARG A 18 -3.58 6.67 12.11
N VAL A 19 -3.88 7.44 13.13
CA VAL A 19 -5.25 7.65 13.60
C VAL A 19 -5.58 9.12 13.40
N GLU A 20 -6.66 9.37 12.68
CA GLU A 20 -7.11 10.72 12.38
C GLU A 20 -8.59 10.82 12.69
N ASN A 21 -8.96 11.74 13.57
CA ASN A 21 -10.37 11.93 13.98
C ASN A 21 -11.02 10.63 14.44
N GLY A 22 -10.27 9.83 15.20
CA GLY A 22 -10.79 8.56 15.71
C GLY A 22 -10.86 7.46 14.66
N LYS A 23 -10.36 7.70 13.48
CA LYS A 23 -10.35 6.69 12.41
C LYS A 23 -8.94 6.22 12.14
N ARG A 24 -8.81 4.92 12.03
CA ARG A 24 -7.54 4.32 11.64
C ARG A 24 -7.40 4.41 10.13
N GLN A 25 -6.22 4.82 9.69
CA GLN A 25 -5.93 4.95 8.26
C GLN A 25 -4.59 4.33 7.96
N TYR A 26 -4.41 3.94 6.70
CA TYR A 26 -3.14 3.40 6.26
C TYR A 26 -2.76 3.98 4.91
N ARG A 27 -1.47 3.88 4.60
CA ARG A 27 -0.94 4.29 3.32
C ARG A 27 0.27 3.43 3.03
N ARG A 28 0.43 2.98 1.80
CA ARG A 28 1.52 2.09 1.44
C ARG A 28 2.55 2.82 0.59
N TRP A 29 3.79 2.54 0.89
CA TRP A 29 4.93 3.10 0.18
C TRP A 29 5.66 1.99 -0.56
N ASN A 30 5.96 2.21 -1.84
CA ASN A 30 6.73 1.26 -2.62
C ASN A 30 8.21 1.60 -2.49
N ARG A 31 8.90 0.81 -1.70
CA ARG A 31 10.34 1.05 -1.44
C ARG A 31 11.20 0.74 -2.65
N THR A 32 10.76 -0.20 -3.45
CA THR A 32 11.53 -0.60 -4.62
C THR A 32 11.53 0.49 -5.68
N ARG A 33 10.41 1.14 -5.88
CA ARG A 33 10.28 2.15 -6.92
C ARG A 33 10.27 3.57 -6.39
N GLY A 34 10.10 3.76 -5.09
CA GLY A 34 10.20 5.09 -4.48
C GLY A 34 8.99 5.98 -4.67
N TYR A 35 7.80 5.43 -4.61
CA TYR A 35 6.59 6.24 -4.69
C TYR A 35 5.50 5.68 -3.80
N TRP A 36 4.51 6.51 -3.52
CA TRP A 36 3.35 6.06 -2.76
C TRP A 36 2.45 5.22 -3.65
N VAL A 37 2.11 4.03 -3.19
CA VAL A 37 1.15 3.18 -3.89
C VAL A 37 -0.24 3.77 -3.76
N ASP A 38 -0.56 4.22 -2.55
CA ASP A 38 -1.84 4.86 -2.29
C ASP A 38 -1.64 6.37 -2.31
N PRO A 39 -2.33 7.10 -3.18
CA PRO A 39 -2.10 8.54 -3.31
C PRO A 39 -2.59 9.35 -2.11
N TYR A 40 -3.42 8.75 -1.28
CA TYR A 40 -3.92 9.40 -0.06
C TYR A 40 -4.19 8.34 0.99
N TRP A 41 -4.43 8.80 2.22
CA TRP A 41 -4.70 7.90 3.33
C TRP A 41 -6.03 7.19 3.13
N ILE A 42 -6.05 5.90 3.42
CA ILE A 42 -7.22 5.05 3.21
C ILE A 42 -7.75 4.63 4.58
N ASP A 43 -9.06 4.77 4.78
CA ASP A 43 -9.69 4.35 6.02
C ASP A 43 -9.65 2.84 6.16
N VAL A 44 -9.27 2.37 7.33
CA VAL A 44 -9.32 0.94 7.63
C VAL A 44 -10.75 0.60 8.00
N PRO A 45 -11.38 -0.35 7.29
CA PRO A 45 -12.76 -0.70 7.60
C PRO A 45 -12.90 -1.32 8.98
N GLY A 46 -14.03 -1.07 9.61
CA GLY A 46 -14.37 -1.71 10.87
C GLY A 46 -13.77 -1.05 12.10
N THR A 47 -13.21 0.12 11.98
CA THR A 47 -12.66 0.84 13.14
C THR A 47 -13.37 2.15 13.36
#